data_0bb942ddc8cc084c0b5a6d23eab75f1b
#
_entry.id   0bb942ddc8cc084c0b5a6d23eab75f1b
#
_cell.length_a   1.000
_cell.length_b   1.000
_cell.length_c   1.000
_cell.angle_alpha   90.00
_cell.angle_beta   90.00
_cell.angle_gamma   90.00
#
_symmetry.space_group_name_H-M   'P 1'
#
loop_
_entity.id
_entity.type
_entity.pdbx_description
1 polymer ?
#
loop_
_entity_poly.entity_id
_entity_poly.type
_entity_poly.pdbx_seq_one_letter_code
_entity_poly.pdbx_strand_id
1 'polypeptide(L)'
;SSMPGIERLSIDELLNVAEQASTLRIPAIALFAVTAPEAKSLDGVAAWHDDGLMQRAVRALKQRFPELGVITDVALDPYTSHGQDGLIDDSGYVVNDETVEALVQQALSHARAGADVVAPSDMMDGRIGAIREALEVGGHIHTRILSYAAKYASSYYGPFRDAVGSAGALGKGNKYSYQMD
;
A
#
# COMPACT_ATOMS: atom_id res chain seq x y z
N SER A 1 20.28 3.00 -10.10
CA SER A 1 18.86 3.26 -9.80
C SER A 1 18.03 3.06 -11.05
N SER A 2 16.98 2.23 -10.97
CA SER A 2 16.05 1.97 -12.07
C SER A 2 15.07 3.13 -12.30
N MET A 3 14.94 4.05 -11.35
CA MET A 3 14.15 5.28 -11.43
C MET A 3 15.01 6.49 -11.06
N PRO A 4 15.71 7.11 -12.02
CA PRO A 4 16.56 8.27 -11.74
C PRO A 4 15.76 9.44 -11.16
N GLY A 5 16.30 10.07 -10.10
CA GLY A 5 15.65 11.19 -9.41
C GLY A 5 14.54 10.81 -8.44
N ILE A 6 14.25 9.51 -8.27
CA ILE A 6 13.30 9.02 -7.27
C ILE A 6 14.09 8.46 -6.08
N GLU A 7 13.75 8.92 -4.90
CA GLU A 7 14.41 8.55 -3.64
C GLU A 7 13.41 7.92 -2.66
N ARG A 8 13.93 7.04 -1.79
CA ARG A 8 13.20 6.56 -0.62
C ARG A 8 13.38 7.57 0.49
N LEU A 9 12.29 8.03 1.05
CA LEU A 9 12.28 9.08 2.05
C LEU A 9 12.01 8.49 3.44
N SER A 10 12.70 9.01 4.45
CA SER A 10 12.28 8.88 5.85
C SER A 10 11.07 9.80 6.12
N ILE A 11 10.40 9.63 7.25
CA ILE A 11 9.19 10.42 7.55
C ILE A 11 9.51 11.92 7.65
N ASP A 12 10.65 12.29 8.21
CA ASP A 12 11.11 13.69 8.30
C ASP A 12 11.36 14.31 6.92
N GLU A 13 12.01 13.58 6.01
CA GLU A 13 12.19 14.03 4.62
C GLU A 13 10.88 14.06 3.83
N LEU A 14 9.97 13.11 4.09
CA LEU A 14 8.61 13.14 3.52
C LEU A 14 7.85 14.43 3.90
N LEU A 15 8.03 14.93 5.12
CA LEU A 15 7.41 16.19 5.54
C LEU A 15 7.96 17.38 4.76
N ASN A 16 9.24 17.38 4.39
CA ASN A 16 9.83 18.43 3.55
C ASN A 16 9.23 18.41 2.12
N VAL A 17 9.03 17.21 1.57
CA VAL A 17 8.36 17.04 0.26
C VAL A 17 6.89 17.47 0.33
N ALA A 18 6.19 17.15 1.41
CA ALA A 18 4.81 17.55 1.63
C ALA A 18 4.65 19.09 1.76
N GLU A 19 5.61 19.77 2.36
CA GLU A 19 5.65 21.23 2.41
C GLU A 19 5.79 21.87 1.02
N GLN A 20 6.66 21.29 0.18
CA GLN A 20 6.79 21.71 -1.22
C GLN A 20 5.49 21.45 -2.01
N ALA A 21 4.89 20.28 -1.84
CA ALA A 21 3.61 19.94 -2.48
C ALA A 21 2.50 20.94 -2.08
N SER A 22 2.39 21.25 -0.80
CA SER A 22 1.44 22.25 -0.28
C SER A 22 1.69 23.63 -0.87
N THR A 23 2.95 24.08 -0.92
CA THR A 23 3.34 25.37 -1.51
C THR A 23 2.97 25.45 -3.00
N LEU A 24 3.13 24.36 -3.73
CA LEU A 24 2.77 24.24 -5.13
C LEU A 24 1.27 23.98 -5.34
N ARG A 25 0.48 23.91 -4.27
CA ARG A 25 -0.96 23.63 -4.28
C ARG A 25 -1.30 22.29 -4.93
N ILE A 26 -0.43 21.29 -4.76
CA ILE A 26 -0.72 19.91 -5.14
C ILE A 26 -1.75 19.38 -4.14
N PRO A 27 -2.92 18.90 -4.60
CA PRO A 27 -4.04 18.60 -3.70
C PRO A 27 -3.84 17.33 -2.88
N ALA A 28 -3.03 16.38 -3.35
CA ALA A 28 -2.81 15.10 -2.66
C ALA A 28 -1.47 14.48 -3.04
N ILE A 29 -0.93 13.66 -2.14
CA ILE A 29 0.26 12.83 -2.39
C ILE A 29 -0.07 11.36 -2.16
N ALA A 30 0.55 10.47 -2.94
CA ALA A 30 0.41 9.02 -2.81
C ALA A 30 1.65 8.42 -2.15
N LEU A 31 1.43 7.55 -1.16
CA LEU A 31 2.47 6.92 -0.37
C LEU A 31 2.59 5.43 -0.71
N PHE A 32 3.82 4.97 -0.92
CA PHE A 32 4.18 3.58 -1.12
C PHE A 32 5.23 3.19 -0.07
N ALA A 33 4.94 2.17 0.72
CA ALA A 33 5.84 1.75 1.80
C ALA A 33 7.05 0.98 1.27
N VAL A 34 8.21 1.21 1.87
CA VAL A 34 9.38 0.35 1.73
C VAL A 34 9.72 -0.19 3.12
N THR A 35 9.40 -1.45 3.34
CA THR A 35 9.58 -2.11 4.64
C THR A 35 10.94 -2.79 4.71
N ALA A 36 11.62 -2.67 5.84
CA ALA A 36 12.87 -3.35 6.08
C ALA A 36 12.67 -4.88 6.05
N PRO A 37 13.63 -5.67 5.55
CA PRO A 37 13.49 -7.12 5.43
C PRO A 37 13.10 -7.81 6.75
N GLU A 38 13.60 -7.32 7.88
CA GLU A 38 13.36 -7.86 9.21
C GLU A 38 11.90 -7.66 9.70
N ALA A 39 11.18 -6.72 9.11
CA ALA A 39 9.79 -6.43 9.42
C ALA A 39 8.81 -7.15 8.48
N LYS A 40 9.31 -7.92 7.51
CA LYS A 40 8.50 -8.73 6.61
C LYS A 40 8.22 -10.09 7.21
N SER A 41 7.00 -10.60 6.99
CA SER A 41 6.56 -11.92 7.45
C SER A 41 5.79 -12.65 6.36
N LEU A 42 5.46 -13.93 6.57
CA LEU A 42 4.64 -14.68 5.62
C LEU A 42 3.21 -14.12 5.53
N ASP A 43 2.68 -13.66 6.65
CA ASP A 43 1.33 -13.10 6.75
C ASP A 43 1.24 -11.59 6.53
N GLY A 44 2.40 -10.88 6.39
CA GLY A 44 2.41 -9.45 6.13
C GLY A 44 1.81 -8.58 7.24
N VAL A 45 1.75 -9.05 8.48
CA VAL A 45 1.05 -8.40 9.61
C VAL A 45 1.49 -6.96 9.88
N ALA A 46 2.71 -6.58 9.51
CA ALA A 46 3.20 -5.20 9.62
C ALA A 46 2.38 -4.19 8.78
N ALA A 47 1.60 -4.67 7.81
CA ALA A 47 0.77 -3.82 6.93
C ALA A 47 -0.35 -3.09 7.69
N TRP A 48 -0.88 -3.67 8.76
CA TRP A 48 -1.99 -3.09 9.55
C TRP A 48 -1.68 -2.85 11.02
N HIS A 49 -0.40 -2.92 11.40
CA HIS A 49 0.01 -2.58 12.75
C HIS A 49 -0.22 -1.08 13.01
N ASP A 50 -0.84 -0.72 14.13
CA ASP A 50 -1.22 0.67 14.42
C ASP A 50 -0.03 1.64 14.44
N ASP A 51 1.17 1.19 14.86
CA ASP A 51 2.42 1.93 14.78
C ASP A 51 3.29 1.55 13.58
N GLY A 52 2.69 0.99 12.55
CA GLY A 52 3.35 0.67 11.28
C GLY A 52 3.93 1.90 10.59
N LEU A 53 4.82 1.67 9.63
CA LEU A 53 5.47 2.75 8.89
C LEU A 53 4.46 3.66 8.18
N MET A 54 3.48 3.08 7.48
CA MET A 54 2.46 3.83 6.74
C MET A 54 1.59 4.65 7.70
N GLN A 55 1.12 4.04 8.79
CA GLN A 55 0.25 4.67 9.78
C GLN A 55 0.95 5.85 10.47
N ARG A 56 2.23 5.72 10.79
CA ARG A 56 3.04 6.83 11.35
C ARG A 56 3.25 7.95 10.35
N ALA A 57 3.53 7.61 9.09
CA ALA A 57 3.70 8.60 8.01
C ALA A 57 2.40 9.40 7.79
N VAL A 58 1.25 8.72 7.71
CA VAL A 58 -0.07 9.36 7.57
C VAL A 58 -0.34 10.32 8.73
N ARG A 59 -0.16 9.86 9.98
CA ARG A 59 -0.37 10.72 11.16
C ARG A 59 0.53 11.94 11.14
N ALA A 60 1.82 11.80 10.82
CA ALA A 60 2.75 12.91 10.74
C ALA A 60 2.35 13.94 9.68
N LEU A 61 1.93 13.48 8.50
CA LEU A 61 1.43 14.33 7.43
C LEU A 61 0.16 15.08 7.83
N LYS A 62 -0.85 14.37 8.34
CA LYS A 62 -2.12 14.99 8.74
C LYS A 62 -1.99 15.94 9.92
N GLN A 63 -1.03 15.70 10.81
CA GLN A 63 -0.73 16.63 11.90
C GLN A 63 -0.13 17.95 11.40
N ARG A 64 0.77 17.91 10.42
CA ARG A 64 1.48 19.11 9.92
C ARG A 64 0.76 19.77 8.73
N PHE A 65 0.09 19.00 7.89
CA PHE A 65 -0.57 19.44 6.66
C PHE A 65 -2.00 18.88 6.58
N PRO A 66 -2.94 19.32 7.45
CA PRO A 66 -4.29 18.75 7.53
C PRO A 66 -5.08 18.85 6.22
N GLU A 67 -4.81 19.87 5.39
CA GLU A 67 -5.48 20.10 4.11
C GLU A 67 -4.89 19.29 2.95
N LEU A 68 -3.68 18.73 3.09
CA LEU A 68 -3.07 17.92 2.06
C LEU A 68 -3.73 16.54 2.06
N GLY A 69 -4.29 16.15 0.92
CA GLY A 69 -4.84 14.81 0.74
C GLY A 69 -3.75 13.74 0.81
N VAL A 70 -4.00 12.67 1.56
CA VAL A 70 -3.09 11.54 1.67
C VAL A 70 -3.73 10.29 1.09
N ILE A 71 -3.11 9.74 0.05
CA ILE A 71 -3.50 8.50 -0.61
C ILE A 71 -2.53 7.42 -0.15
N THR A 72 -3.02 6.30 0.34
CA THR A 72 -2.18 5.17 0.77
C THR A 72 -2.40 3.96 -0.12
N ASP A 73 -1.32 3.36 -0.57
CA ASP A 73 -1.36 2.06 -1.23
C ASP A 73 -1.83 0.97 -0.27
N VAL A 74 -2.74 0.10 -0.73
CA VAL A 74 -3.24 -1.06 0.00
C VAL A 74 -2.87 -2.30 -0.79
N ALA A 75 -1.79 -2.95 -0.39
CA ALA A 75 -1.24 -4.17 -0.95
C ALA A 75 -0.29 -4.81 0.06
N LEU A 76 -0.06 -6.11 -0.02
CA LEU A 76 0.76 -6.83 0.95
C LEU A 76 2.21 -7.06 0.51
N ASP A 77 2.56 -6.91 -0.76
CA ASP A 77 3.92 -7.19 -1.27
C ASP A 77 5.04 -6.37 -0.60
N PRO A 78 4.84 -5.13 -0.08
CA PRO A 78 5.86 -4.46 0.71
C PRO A 78 6.12 -5.14 2.06
N TYR A 79 5.20 -5.96 2.56
CA TYR A 79 5.20 -6.50 3.92
C TYR A 79 5.37 -8.02 3.96
N THR A 80 5.15 -8.72 2.84
CA THR A 80 5.33 -10.17 2.76
C THR A 80 6.77 -10.54 2.45
N SER A 81 7.27 -11.61 3.09
CA SER A 81 8.63 -12.12 2.87
C SER A 81 8.81 -12.77 1.49
N HIS A 82 7.72 -13.22 0.86
CA HIS A 82 7.68 -13.83 -0.47
C HIS A 82 7.36 -12.83 -1.60
N GLY A 83 7.01 -11.57 -1.29
CA GLY A 83 6.81 -10.50 -2.28
C GLY A 83 5.54 -10.58 -3.13
N GLN A 84 4.60 -11.48 -2.80
CA GLN A 84 3.28 -11.51 -3.42
C GLN A 84 2.37 -10.44 -2.81
N ASP A 85 1.38 -9.97 -3.58
CA ASP A 85 0.41 -8.94 -3.14
C ASP A 85 -0.64 -9.49 -2.16
N GLY A 86 -0.62 -10.78 -1.87
CA GLY A 86 -1.55 -11.46 -0.98
C GLY A 86 -0.91 -12.58 -0.17
N LEU A 87 -1.70 -13.23 0.65
CA LEU A 87 -1.30 -14.39 1.44
C LEU A 87 -1.18 -15.62 0.55
N ILE A 88 -0.29 -16.53 0.89
CA ILE A 88 -0.06 -17.76 0.11
C ILE A 88 -0.37 -19.00 0.95
N ASP A 89 -0.88 -20.04 0.30
CA ASP A 89 -0.98 -21.38 0.86
C ASP A 89 0.36 -22.14 0.82
N ASP A 90 0.35 -23.39 1.29
CA ASP A 90 1.52 -24.27 1.30
C ASP A 90 2.07 -24.57 -0.10
N SER A 91 1.27 -24.38 -1.15
CA SER A 91 1.70 -24.55 -2.55
C SER A 91 2.32 -23.28 -3.13
N GLY A 92 2.23 -22.15 -2.43
CA GLY A 92 2.64 -20.83 -2.89
C GLY A 92 1.58 -20.12 -3.75
N TYR A 93 0.35 -20.66 -3.79
CA TYR A 93 -0.78 -20.02 -4.47
C TYR A 93 -1.35 -18.88 -3.61
N VAL A 94 -1.63 -17.72 -4.22
CA VAL A 94 -2.23 -16.58 -3.51
C VAL A 94 -3.71 -16.86 -3.27
N VAL A 95 -4.09 -16.93 -1.98
CA VAL A 95 -5.45 -17.20 -1.53
C VAL A 95 -6.27 -15.91 -1.46
N ASN A 96 -7.43 -15.89 -2.14
CA ASN A 96 -8.21 -14.66 -2.33
C ASN A 96 -8.84 -14.17 -1.02
N ASP A 97 -9.64 -15.00 -0.37
CA ASP A 97 -10.53 -14.56 0.70
C ASP A 97 -9.75 -14.11 1.95
N GLU A 98 -8.76 -14.87 2.36
CA GLU A 98 -7.86 -14.52 3.46
C GLU A 98 -7.05 -13.25 3.15
N THR A 99 -6.67 -13.08 1.88
CA THR A 99 -6.00 -11.84 1.44
C THR A 99 -6.94 -10.65 1.53
N VAL A 100 -8.20 -10.79 1.11
CA VAL A 100 -9.21 -9.71 1.22
C VAL A 100 -9.41 -9.31 2.68
N GLU A 101 -9.47 -10.26 3.62
CA GLU A 101 -9.55 -9.96 5.06
C GLU A 101 -8.34 -9.13 5.54
N ALA A 102 -7.13 -9.49 5.14
CA ALA A 102 -5.91 -8.75 5.47
C ALA A 102 -5.92 -7.33 4.88
N LEU A 103 -6.34 -7.18 3.61
CA LEU A 103 -6.45 -5.88 2.95
C LEU A 103 -7.50 -4.96 3.61
N VAL A 104 -8.60 -5.54 4.11
CA VAL A 104 -9.59 -4.81 4.91
C VAL A 104 -8.97 -4.28 6.20
N GLN A 105 -8.19 -5.10 6.93
CA GLN A 105 -7.48 -4.64 8.13
C GLN A 105 -6.49 -3.51 7.81
N GLN A 106 -5.74 -3.65 6.73
CA GLN A 106 -4.81 -2.63 6.26
C GLN A 106 -5.53 -1.31 5.95
N ALA A 107 -6.60 -1.35 5.15
CA ALA A 107 -7.37 -0.17 4.78
C ALA A 107 -7.97 0.54 6.01
N LEU A 108 -8.54 -0.23 6.95
CA LEU A 108 -9.06 0.31 8.21
C LEU A 108 -7.97 0.97 9.05
N SER A 109 -6.79 0.36 9.14
CA SER A 109 -5.67 0.94 9.90
C SER A 109 -5.18 2.26 9.29
N HIS A 110 -5.14 2.35 7.96
CA HIS A 110 -4.81 3.58 7.24
C HIS A 110 -5.87 4.68 7.47
N ALA A 111 -7.15 4.31 7.40
CA ALA A 111 -8.25 5.24 7.67
C ALA A 111 -8.21 5.76 9.12
N ARG A 112 -7.97 4.88 10.12
CA ARG A 112 -7.77 5.29 11.52
C ARG A 112 -6.58 6.24 11.69
N ALA A 113 -5.52 6.06 10.90
CA ALA A 113 -4.37 6.95 10.92
C ALA A 113 -4.66 8.32 10.27
N GLY A 114 -5.76 8.47 9.52
CA GLY A 114 -6.20 9.72 8.89
C GLY A 114 -6.00 9.78 7.37
N ALA A 115 -5.82 8.64 6.68
CA ALA A 115 -5.75 8.61 5.22
C ALA A 115 -7.08 9.09 4.61
N ASP A 116 -7.00 9.98 3.62
CA ASP A 116 -8.17 10.50 2.91
C ASP A 116 -8.65 9.53 1.82
N VAL A 117 -7.71 8.75 1.27
CA VAL A 117 -7.97 7.77 0.21
C VAL A 117 -7.15 6.52 0.46
N VAL A 118 -7.79 5.37 0.38
CA VAL A 118 -7.11 4.06 0.32
C VAL A 118 -7.13 3.54 -1.11
N ALA A 119 -6.00 3.04 -1.61
CA ALA A 119 -5.82 2.68 -3.01
C ALA A 119 -5.45 1.20 -3.17
N PRO A 120 -6.43 0.27 -3.16
CA PRO A 120 -6.17 -1.15 -3.34
C PRO A 120 -5.58 -1.46 -4.71
N SER A 121 -4.35 -1.95 -4.72
CA SER A 121 -3.55 -2.21 -5.92
C SER A 121 -3.23 -3.69 -6.14
N ASP A 122 -3.83 -4.57 -5.35
CA ASP A 122 -3.54 -6.00 -5.28
C ASP A 122 -4.13 -6.84 -6.42
N MET A 123 -5.38 -6.73 -6.78
CA MET A 123 -6.17 -7.50 -7.77
C MET A 123 -6.96 -8.68 -7.18
N MET A 124 -7.22 -8.73 -5.88
CA MET A 124 -8.10 -9.74 -5.31
C MET A 124 -9.58 -9.46 -5.65
N ASP A 125 -10.34 -10.54 -5.88
CA ASP A 125 -11.76 -10.43 -6.20
C ASP A 125 -12.58 -10.00 -4.96
N GLY A 126 -13.50 -9.06 -5.18
CA GLY A 126 -14.41 -8.59 -4.14
C GLY A 126 -13.84 -7.57 -3.15
N ARG A 127 -12.52 -7.33 -3.16
CA ARG A 127 -11.81 -6.46 -2.19
C ARG A 127 -12.40 -5.05 -2.06
N ILE A 128 -12.83 -4.45 -3.17
CA ILE A 128 -13.35 -3.07 -3.16
C ILE A 128 -14.65 -2.99 -2.36
N GLY A 129 -15.55 -3.95 -2.57
CA GLY A 129 -16.80 -4.05 -1.81
C GLY A 129 -16.55 -4.28 -0.33
N ALA A 130 -15.69 -5.25 0.00
CA ALA A 130 -15.33 -5.58 1.38
C ALA A 130 -14.69 -4.40 2.13
N ILE A 131 -13.74 -3.69 1.50
CA ILE A 131 -13.10 -2.50 2.08
C ILE A 131 -14.14 -1.38 2.27
N ARG A 132 -15.04 -1.15 1.29
CA ARG A 132 -16.06 -0.11 1.41
C ARG A 132 -17.00 -0.39 2.58
N GLU A 133 -17.51 -1.62 2.68
CA GLU A 133 -18.38 -2.04 3.77
C GLU A 133 -17.69 -1.87 5.14
N ALA A 134 -16.46 -2.32 5.26
CA ALA A 134 -15.69 -2.20 6.50
C ALA A 134 -15.45 -0.74 6.91
N LEU A 135 -15.13 0.14 5.96
CA LEU A 135 -14.97 1.58 6.21
C LEU A 135 -16.28 2.22 6.68
N GLU A 136 -17.44 1.85 6.08
CA GLU A 136 -18.76 2.34 6.52
C GLU A 136 -19.07 1.88 7.96
N VAL A 137 -18.93 0.59 8.23
CA VAL A 137 -19.16 0.02 9.57
C VAL A 137 -18.20 0.63 10.61
N GLY A 138 -16.95 0.89 10.24
CA GLY A 138 -15.95 1.52 11.07
C GLY A 138 -16.13 3.03 11.27
N GLY A 139 -17.14 3.66 10.65
CA GLY A 139 -17.41 5.10 10.74
C GLY A 139 -16.51 5.97 9.85
N HIS A 140 -15.71 5.35 8.98
CA HIS A 140 -14.80 6.05 8.04
C HIS A 140 -15.50 6.37 6.70
N ILE A 141 -16.73 6.88 6.76
CA ILE A 141 -17.62 7.12 5.60
C ILE A 141 -17.03 8.09 4.57
N HIS A 142 -16.13 8.98 4.99
CA HIS A 142 -15.49 9.97 4.11
C HIS A 142 -14.17 9.48 3.50
N THR A 143 -13.60 8.37 3.96
CA THR A 143 -12.42 7.77 3.33
C THR A 143 -12.80 7.21 1.97
N ARG A 144 -12.17 7.73 0.92
CA ARG A 144 -12.42 7.35 -0.46
C ARG A 144 -11.64 6.10 -0.84
N ILE A 145 -12.08 5.42 -1.88
CA ILE A 145 -11.34 4.29 -2.46
C ILE A 145 -10.91 4.65 -3.88
N LEU A 146 -9.61 4.57 -4.16
CA LEU A 146 -9.03 4.66 -5.49
C LEU A 146 -8.72 3.24 -5.97
N SER A 147 -9.67 2.61 -6.66
CA SER A 147 -9.50 1.24 -7.15
C SER A 147 -8.52 1.18 -8.32
N TYR A 148 -7.52 0.32 -8.23
CA TYR A 148 -6.78 -0.14 -9.40
C TYR A 148 -7.66 -1.16 -10.13
N ALA A 149 -8.52 -0.68 -11.03
CA ALA A 149 -9.53 -1.51 -11.69
C ALA A 149 -8.95 -2.60 -12.59
N ALA A 150 -7.76 -2.36 -13.14
CA ALA A 150 -7.00 -3.33 -13.93
C ALA A 150 -5.50 -3.11 -13.73
N LYS A 151 -4.78 -4.17 -13.39
CA LYS A 151 -3.31 -4.17 -13.28
C LYS A 151 -2.78 -5.38 -14.05
N TYR A 152 -1.92 -5.11 -15.01
CA TYR A 152 -1.34 -6.12 -15.88
C TYR A 152 0.01 -6.61 -15.34
N ALA A 153 0.29 -7.90 -15.49
CA ALA A 153 1.59 -8.50 -15.19
C ALA A 153 2.63 -8.06 -16.24
N SER A 154 2.95 -6.78 -16.26
CA SER A 154 3.74 -6.11 -17.29
C SER A 154 5.19 -5.89 -16.85
N SER A 155 6.11 -5.90 -17.83
CA SER A 155 7.51 -5.50 -17.64
C SER A 155 7.66 -4.03 -17.24
N TYR A 156 6.68 -3.17 -17.51
CA TYR A 156 6.67 -1.78 -17.06
C TYR A 156 6.75 -1.62 -15.53
N TYR A 157 6.30 -2.61 -14.76
CA TYR A 157 6.43 -2.61 -13.31
C TYR A 157 7.85 -2.93 -12.79
N GLY A 158 8.77 -3.35 -13.65
CA GLY A 158 10.15 -3.68 -13.27
C GLY A 158 10.80 -2.57 -12.44
N PRO A 159 10.90 -1.32 -12.95
CA PRO A 159 11.50 -0.21 -12.22
C PRO A 159 10.80 0.12 -10.89
N PHE A 160 9.47 0.06 -10.87
CA PHE A 160 8.70 0.32 -9.64
C PHE A 160 8.92 -0.77 -8.58
N ARG A 161 8.87 -2.05 -8.96
CA ARG A 161 9.15 -3.18 -8.05
C ARG A 161 10.55 -3.09 -7.44
N ASP A 162 11.52 -2.63 -8.21
CA ASP A 162 12.88 -2.37 -7.73
C ASP A 162 12.90 -1.19 -6.72
N ALA A 163 12.18 -0.11 -7.02
CA ALA A 163 12.11 1.06 -6.15
C ALA A 163 11.47 0.74 -4.78
N VAL A 164 10.40 -0.05 -4.72
CA VAL A 164 9.73 -0.45 -3.47
C VAL A 164 10.36 -1.68 -2.82
N GLY A 165 11.31 -2.36 -3.49
CA GLY A 165 12.05 -3.49 -2.93
C GLY A 165 11.28 -4.81 -2.95
N SER A 166 10.14 -4.92 -3.66
CA SER A 166 9.37 -6.17 -3.77
C SER A 166 10.00 -7.15 -4.77
N ALA A 167 10.77 -6.67 -5.74
CA ALA A 167 11.44 -7.52 -6.73
C ALA A 167 12.40 -8.55 -6.10
N GLY A 168 13.14 -8.14 -5.05
CA GLY A 168 14.06 -9.03 -4.34
C GLY A 168 13.36 -10.16 -3.59
N ALA A 169 12.21 -9.88 -2.99
CA ALA A 169 11.41 -10.87 -2.27
C ALA A 169 10.68 -11.83 -3.22
N LEU A 170 10.17 -11.33 -4.36
CA LEU A 170 9.48 -12.16 -5.37
C LEU A 170 10.45 -13.17 -6.04
N GLY A 171 11.75 -12.88 -6.12
CA GLY A 171 12.77 -13.77 -6.70
C GLY A 171 12.44 -14.15 -8.15
N LYS A 172 12.25 -15.46 -8.41
CA LYS A 172 11.84 -16.01 -9.72
C LYS A 172 10.31 -16.14 -9.86
N GLY A 173 9.54 -15.77 -8.83
CA GLY A 173 8.08 -15.79 -8.86
C GLY A 173 7.50 -14.79 -9.86
N ASN A 174 6.22 -14.93 -10.14
CA ASN A 174 5.45 -14.01 -10.97
C ASN A 174 4.09 -13.74 -10.33
N LYS A 175 3.33 -12.84 -10.92
CA LYS A 175 2.00 -12.42 -10.43
C LYS A 175 0.87 -12.80 -11.40
N TYR A 176 1.14 -13.73 -12.35
CA TYR A 176 0.16 -14.13 -13.37
C TYR A 176 -1.08 -14.83 -12.81
N SER A 177 -1.02 -15.35 -11.58
CA SER A 177 -2.18 -16.01 -10.96
C SER A 177 -3.31 -15.06 -10.58
N TYR A 178 -3.03 -13.74 -10.48
CA TYR A 178 -4.03 -12.73 -10.08
C TYR A 178 -3.91 -11.38 -10.81
N GLN A 179 -2.84 -11.10 -11.53
CA GLN A 179 -2.74 -9.94 -12.42
C GLN A 179 -3.12 -10.32 -13.85
N MET A 180 -3.66 -9.38 -14.59
CA MET A 180 -4.08 -9.59 -15.98
C MET A 180 -2.87 -9.78 -16.92
N ASP A 181 -3.06 -10.50 -18.03
CA ASP A 181 -2.06 -10.71 -19.08
C ASP A 181 -1.83 -9.46 -19.95
#